data_085e168032cb293f0f26e7065d2a3b92
#
_entry.id   085e168032cb293f0f26e7065d2a3b92
#
_cell.length_a   1.000
_cell.length_b   1.000
_cell.length_c   1.000
_cell.angle_alpha   90.00
_cell.angle_beta   90.00
_cell.angle_gamma   90.00
#
_symmetry.space_group_name_H-M   'P 1'
#
loop_
_entity.id
_entity.type
_entity.pdbx_description
1 polymer ?
#
loop_
_entity_poly.entity_id
_entity_poly.type
_entity_poly.pdbx_seq_one_letter_code
_entity_poly.pdbx_strand_id
1 'polypeptide(L)'
;MSKQSTSHLFMIEPEAFYSNEQTAFTNHYQEKVTDETPEIIAEKALAEFHALKNAIEERGIKVTSLKGSKDCPDHIFPNWFITFDDKTMQIFSMMAPNRRKEKKPSMIEHLTNTYELTDDMSYLEDKEVFLESTSSMVFDRVNRIVYAGISPRT
;
A
#
# COMPACT_ATOMS: atom_id res chain seq x y z
N MET A 1 -2.45 16.59 20.44
CA MET A 1 -3.43 15.48 20.28
C MET A 1 -3.27 14.92 18.88
N SER A 2 -3.14 13.62 18.77
CA SER A 2 -3.12 12.94 17.47
C SER A 2 -4.43 13.18 16.73
N LYS A 3 -4.36 13.36 15.40
CA LYS A 3 -5.54 13.50 14.54
C LYS A 3 -5.80 12.18 13.84
N GLN A 4 -7.07 11.83 13.66
CA GLN A 4 -7.44 10.63 12.90
C GLN A 4 -7.16 10.78 11.41
N SER A 5 -7.29 11.98 10.85
CA SER A 5 -7.03 12.30 9.45
C SER A 5 -5.71 13.02 9.24
N THR A 6 -5.16 12.90 8.06
CA THR A 6 -3.92 13.56 7.62
C THR A 6 -4.20 14.57 6.51
N SER A 7 -3.29 15.55 6.36
CA SER A 7 -3.25 16.48 5.22
C SER A 7 -2.15 16.12 4.21
N HIS A 8 -1.52 14.96 4.35
CA HIS A 8 -0.49 14.48 3.44
C HIS A 8 -0.68 12.98 3.21
N LEU A 9 -0.83 12.57 1.96
CA LEU A 9 -0.99 11.19 1.54
C LEU A 9 0.21 10.72 0.72
N PHE A 10 0.50 9.43 0.82
CA PHE A 10 1.44 8.74 -0.05
C PHE A 10 0.64 7.83 -0.98
N MET A 11 0.91 7.91 -2.29
CA MET A 11 0.23 7.12 -3.31
C MET A 11 1.26 6.46 -4.24
N ILE A 12 0.94 5.28 -4.74
CA ILE A 12 1.76 4.61 -5.75
C ILE A 12 1.07 4.72 -7.11
N GLU A 13 1.74 5.37 -8.07
CA GLU A 13 1.30 5.43 -9.45
C GLU A 13 1.40 4.04 -10.10
N PRO A 14 0.32 3.50 -10.68
CA PRO A 14 0.36 2.17 -11.27
C PRO A 14 1.26 2.15 -12.52
N GLU A 15 2.26 1.28 -12.54
CA GLU A 15 3.02 0.94 -13.74
C GLU A 15 2.43 -0.28 -14.46
N ALA A 16 1.69 -1.11 -13.71
CA ALA A 16 0.84 -2.19 -14.19
C ALA A 16 -0.38 -2.30 -13.28
N PHE A 17 -1.48 -2.72 -13.86
CA PHE A 17 -2.69 -3.04 -13.11
C PHE A 17 -3.40 -4.21 -13.81
N TYR A 18 -3.45 -5.34 -13.15
CA TYR A 18 -4.10 -6.57 -13.63
C TYR A 18 -4.48 -7.46 -12.44
N SER A 19 -5.34 -8.46 -12.70
CA SER A 19 -5.76 -9.40 -11.66
C SER A 19 -4.58 -10.19 -11.10
N ASN A 20 -4.34 -10.04 -9.80
CA ASN A 20 -3.23 -10.69 -9.11
C ASN A 20 -3.58 -12.12 -8.69
N GLU A 21 -3.10 -13.10 -9.45
CA GLU A 21 -3.36 -14.52 -9.17
C GLU A 21 -2.85 -14.98 -7.81
N GLN A 22 -1.78 -14.35 -7.27
CA GLN A 22 -1.22 -14.72 -5.98
C GLN A 22 -2.07 -14.25 -4.79
N THR A 23 -2.95 -13.28 -4.99
CA THR A 23 -3.86 -12.77 -3.96
C THR A 23 -5.33 -13.14 -4.19
N ALA A 24 -5.68 -13.63 -5.37
CA ALA A 24 -7.06 -13.88 -5.80
C ALA A 24 -7.85 -14.79 -4.85
N PHE A 25 -7.24 -15.83 -4.29
CA PHE A 25 -7.92 -16.76 -3.41
C PHE A 25 -8.26 -16.19 -2.02
N THR A 26 -7.59 -15.11 -1.60
CA THR A 26 -7.86 -14.40 -0.33
C THR A 26 -8.53 -13.04 -0.53
N ASN A 27 -8.71 -12.60 -1.78
CA ASN A 27 -9.30 -11.30 -2.12
C ASN A 27 -10.65 -11.49 -2.81
N HIS A 28 -11.72 -11.47 -2.05
CA HIS A 28 -13.09 -11.64 -2.56
C HIS A 28 -13.58 -10.48 -3.45
N TYR A 29 -12.88 -9.36 -3.44
CA TYR A 29 -13.24 -8.17 -4.24
C TYR A 29 -12.55 -8.14 -5.60
N GLN A 30 -11.65 -9.09 -5.85
CA GLN A 30 -10.92 -9.13 -7.11
C GLN A 30 -11.73 -9.91 -8.15
N GLU A 31 -12.30 -9.18 -9.11
CA GLU A 31 -12.98 -9.75 -10.27
C GLU A 31 -12.01 -9.87 -11.46
N LYS A 32 -12.19 -10.92 -12.27
CA LYS A 32 -11.49 -11.01 -13.56
C LYS A 32 -12.24 -10.17 -14.58
N VAL A 33 -11.61 -9.11 -15.06
CA VAL A 33 -12.08 -8.37 -16.23
C VAL A 33 -11.72 -9.19 -17.47
N THR A 34 -12.71 -9.64 -18.23
CA THR A 34 -12.52 -10.66 -19.27
C THR A 34 -12.42 -10.09 -20.70
N ASP A 35 -12.88 -8.87 -20.95
CA ASP A 35 -13.09 -8.33 -22.29
C ASP A 35 -12.10 -7.25 -22.69
N GLU A 36 -11.17 -6.83 -21.80
CA GLU A 36 -10.20 -5.78 -22.09
C GLU A 36 -8.76 -6.33 -22.03
N THR A 37 -7.89 -5.78 -22.88
CA THR A 37 -6.47 -6.14 -22.84
C THR A 37 -5.80 -5.55 -21.60
N PRO A 38 -4.70 -6.15 -21.13
CA PRO A 38 -3.93 -5.62 -19.98
C PRO A 38 -3.48 -4.17 -20.17
N GLU A 39 -3.19 -3.76 -21.41
CA GLU A 39 -2.77 -2.40 -21.74
C GLU A 39 -3.91 -1.40 -21.53
N ILE A 40 -5.13 -1.73 -21.99
CA ILE A 40 -6.32 -0.89 -21.79
C ILE A 40 -6.65 -0.75 -20.32
N ILE A 41 -6.55 -1.84 -19.56
CA ILE A 41 -6.78 -1.83 -18.11
C ILE A 41 -5.75 -0.93 -17.41
N ALA A 42 -4.47 -1.04 -17.78
CA ALA A 42 -3.40 -0.22 -17.20
C ALA A 42 -3.57 1.26 -17.53
N GLU A 43 -3.96 1.62 -18.76
CA GLU A 43 -4.26 3.01 -19.16
C GLU A 43 -5.42 3.59 -18.36
N LYS A 44 -6.50 2.84 -18.17
CA LYS A 44 -7.64 3.25 -17.34
C LYS A 44 -7.24 3.46 -15.90
N ALA A 45 -6.52 2.51 -15.31
CA ALA A 45 -6.05 2.60 -13.93
C ALA A 45 -5.14 3.84 -13.72
N LEU A 46 -4.27 4.14 -14.69
CA LEU A 46 -3.42 5.33 -14.64
C LEU A 46 -4.23 6.63 -14.75
N ALA A 47 -5.23 6.66 -15.63
CA ALA A 47 -6.12 7.83 -15.77
C ALA A 47 -6.94 8.07 -14.50
N GLU A 48 -7.49 7.03 -13.87
CA GLU A 48 -8.21 7.09 -12.60
C GLU A 48 -7.30 7.52 -11.46
N PHE A 49 -6.06 7.01 -11.40
CA PHE A 49 -5.06 7.43 -10.43
C PHE A 49 -4.80 8.95 -10.51
N HIS A 50 -4.56 9.48 -11.70
CA HIS A 50 -4.32 10.91 -11.87
C HIS A 50 -5.55 11.75 -11.56
N ALA A 51 -6.74 11.30 -11.94
CA ALA A 51 -7.97 11.99 -11.61
C ALA A 51 -8.21 12.06 -10.09
N LEU A 52 -7.98 10.94 -9.38
CA LEU A 52 -8.08 10.89 -7.92
C LEU A 52 -7.03 11.78 -7.24
N LYS A 53 -5.77 11.67 -7.68
CA LYS A 53 -4.67 12.50 -7.15
C LYS A 53 -4.99 13.99 -7.29
N ASN A 54 -5.39 14.43 -8.48
CA ASN A 54 -5.73 15.83 -8.74
C ASN A 54 -6.90 16.29 -7.87
N ALA A 55 -7.96 15.48 -7.76
CA ALA A 55 -9.12 15.82 -6.92
C ALA A 55 -8.76 15.94 -5.42
N ILE A 56 -7.77 15.20 -4.94
CA ILE A 56 -7.24 15.28 -3.58
C ILE A 56 -6.42 16.58 -3.42
N GLU A 57 -5.52 16.87 -4.35
CA GLU A 57 -4.64 18.06 -4.32
C GLU A 57 -5.45 19.37 -4.44
N GLU A 58 -6.51 19.41 -5.27
CA GLU A 58 -7.43 20.55 -5.38
C GLU A 58 -8.11 20.89 -4.05
N ARG A 59 -8.22 19.94 -3.13
CA ARG A 59 -8.74 20.15 -1.78
C ARG A 59 -7.69 20.55 -0.75
N GLY A 60 -6.48 20.86 -1.20
CA GLY A 60 -5.37 21.31 -0.35
C GLY A 60 -4.67 20.17 0.41
N ILE A 61 -4.89 18.91 0.05
CA ILE A 61 -4.20 17.78 0.63
C ILE A 61 -2.96 17.50 -0.20
N LYS A 62 -1.80 17.48 0.45
CA LYS A 62 -0.54 17.16 -0.24
C LYS A 62 -0.49 15.68 -0.61
N VAL A 63 -0.08 15.36 -1.84
CA VAL A 63 0.17 14.00 -2.29
C VAL A 63 1.64 13.84 -2.69
N THR A 64 2.31 12.86 -2.07
CA THR A 64 3.58 12.33 -2.58
C THR A 64 3.27 11.06 -3.35
N SER A 65 3.67 10.99 -4.61
CA SER A 65 3.50 9.77 -5.41
C SER A 65 4.83 9.27 -5.95
N LEU A 66 5.02 7.97 -5.89
CA LEU A 66 6.14 7.26 -6.49
C LEU A 66 5.61 6.23 -7.50
N LYS A 67 6.42 5.94 -8.51
CA LYS A 67 6.05 4.99 -9.55
C LYS A 67 6.18 3.54 -9.06
N GLY A 68 5.15 2.73 -9.31
CA GLY A 68 5.09 1.32 -8.93
C GLY A 68 6.05 0.42 -9.70
N SER A 69 5.69 -0.84 -9.83
CA SER A 69 6.45 -1.87 -10.58
C SER A 69 5.52 -2.65 -11.47
N LYS A 70 6.00 -3.04 -12.65
CA LYS A 70 5.27 -3.89 -13.61
C LYS A 70 4.94 -5.27 -13.04
N ASP A 71 5.79 -5.79 -12.15
CA ASP A 71 5.62 -7.12 -11.56
C ASP A 71 4.77 -7.11 -10.27
N CYS A 72 4.23 -5.94 -9.90
CA CYS A 72 3.48 -5.74 -8.65
C CYS A 72 2.11 -5.11 -8.95
N PRO A 73 1.12 -5.91 -9.40
CA PRO A 73 -0.19 -5.40 -9.83
C PRO A 73 -0.99 -4.73 -8.71
N ASP A 74 -0.76 -5.10 -7.45
CA ASP A 74 -1.42 -4.53 -6.27
C ASP A 74 -0.63 -3.36 -5.65
N HIS A 75 0.43 -2.87 -6.31
CA HIS A 75 1.32 -1.85 -5.74
C HIS A 75 0.61 -0.52 -5.44
N ILE A 76 -0.52 -0.24 -6.09
CA ILE A 76 -1.37 0.91 -5.77
C ILE A 76 -1.89 0.90 -4.32
N PHE A 77 -1.84 -0.26 -3.65
CA PHE A 77 -2.21 -0.45 -2.24
C PHE A 77 -0.96 -0.68 -1.39
N PRO A 78 -0.23 0.36 -0.95
CA PRO A 78 1.05 0.20 -0.25
C PRO A 78 0.87 -0.29 1.19
N ASN A 79 0.37 -1.54 1.36
CA ASN A 79 0.09 -2.14 2.67
C ASN A 79 1.35 -2.67 3.37
N TRP A 80 2.53 -2.43 2.82
CA TRP A 80 3.79 -2.92 3.37
C TRP A 80 4.46 -1.95 4.37
N PHE A 81 3.90 -0.75 4.60
CA PHE A 81 4.40 0.19 5.59
C PHE A 81 3.30 1.03 6.21
N ILE A 82 3.62 1.66 7.33
CA ILE A 82 2.83 2.72 7.96
C ILE A 82 3.75 3.81 8.48
N THR A 83 3.24 5.05 8.52
CA THR A 83 3.91 6.19 9.13
C THR A 83 3.11 6.76 10.29
N PHE A 84 3.80 7.37 11.26
CA PHE A 84 3.21 7.95 12.47
C PHE A 84 3.50 9.46 12.56
N ASP A 85 2.75 10.14 13.43
CA ASP A 85 2.83 11.60 13.62
C ASP A 85 4.18 12.06 14.19
N ASP A 86 4.86 11.19 14.93
CA ASP A 86 6.18 11.42 15.52
C ASP A 86 7.35 11.24 14.53
N LYS A 87 7.03 11.11 13.24
CA LYS A 87 7.99 10.87 12.17
C LYS A 87 8.66 9.50 12.22
N THR A 88 8.04 8.53 12.83
CA THR A 88 8.49 7.13 12.73
C THR A 88 7.73 6.37 11.65
N MET A 89 8.30 5.26 11.20
CA MET A 89 7.67 4.32 10.29
C MET A 89 8.01 2.87 10.63
N GLN A 90 7.15 1.97 10.20
CA GLN A 90 7.36 0.52 10.31
C GLN A 90 7.11 -0.13 8.95
N ILE A 91 7.87 -1.20 8.65
CA ILE A 91 7.70 -2.06 7.49
C ILE A 91 7.12 -3.40 7.93
N PHE A 92 6.15 -3.90 7.18
CA PHE A 92 5.37 -5.08 7.51
C PHE A 92 5.66 -6.26 6.58
N SER A 93 5.41 -7.47 7.09
CA SER A 93 5.51 -8.72 6.33
C SER A 93 4.33 -8.89 5.39
N MET A 94 4.60 -9.27 4.15
CA MET A 94 3.62 -9.47 3.09
C MET A 94 3.47 -10.95 2.76
N MET A 95 2.23 -11.44 2.64
CA MET A 95 1.95 -12.84 2.35
C MET A 95 2.35 -13.21 0.91
N ALA A 96 1.84 -12.48 -0.08
CA ALA A 96 2.06 -12.80 -1.47
C ALA A 96 3.48 -12.43 -1.94
N PRO A 97 4.24 -13.36 -2.58
CA PRO A 97 5.62 -13.11 -3.02
C PRO A 97 5.79 -11.90 -3.93
N ASN A 98 4.83 -11.62 -4.84
CA ASN A 98 4.91 -10.43 -5.69
C ASN A 98 4.68 -9.13 -4.90
N ARG A 99 3.92 -9.16 -3.80
CA ARG A 99 3.75 -8.01 -2.92
C ARG A 99 4.99 -7.72 -2.05
N ARG A 100 5.78 -8.73 -1.72
CA ARG A 100 7.09 -8.53 -1.05
C ARG A 100 8.03 -7.67 -1.90
N LYS A 101 7.95 -7.77 -3.23
CA LYS A 101 8.73 -6.98 -4.19
C LYS A 101 8.31 -5.49 -4.26
N GLU A 102 7.18 -5.12 -3.68
CA GLU A 102 6.74 -3.73 -3.57
C GLU A 102 7.67 -2.90 -2.69
N LYS A 103 8.37 -3.52 -1.74
CA LYS A 103 9.34 -2.92 -0.82
C LYS A 103 10.65 -2.59 -1.54
N LYS A 104 10.59 -1.71 -2.53
CA LYS A 104 11.79 -1.31 -3.29
C LYS A 104 12.75 -0.50 -2.42
N PRO A 105 14.06 -0.76 -2.48
CA PRO A 105 15.07 0.03 -1.75
C PRO A 105 14.91 1.54 -1.98
N SER A 106 14.65 1.96 -3.21
CA SER A 106 14.46 3.39 -3.55
C SER A 106 13.22 4.02 -2.90
N MET A 107 12.16 3.24 -2.68
CA MET A 107 10.97 3.73 -1.97
C MET A 107 11.22 3.82 -0.47
N ILE A 108 11.90 2.82 0.09
CA ILE A 108 12.32 2.83 1.51
C ILE A 108 13.23 4.02 1.75
N GLU A 109 14.24 4.24 0.91
CA GLU A 109 15.13 5.40 0.98
C GLU A 109 14.35 6.72 0.91
N HIS A 110 13.39 6.84 -0.02
CA HIS A 110 12.55 8.04 -0.11
C HIS A 110 11.77 8.30 1.19
N LEU A 111 11.20 7.26 1.78
CA LEU A 111 10.45 7.36 3.04
C LEU A 111 11.36 7.69 4.22
N THR A 112 12.54 7.07 4.31
CA THR A 112 13.51 7.28 5.39
C THR A 112 14.19 8.66 5.35
N ASN A 113 14.10 9.40 4.26
CA ASN A 113 14.45 10.83 4.24
C ASN A 113 13.53 11.70 5.12
N THR A 114 12.35 11.19 5.49
CA THR A 114 11.36 11.94 6.28
C THR A 114 10.99 11.23 7.58
N TYR A 115 11.04 9.90 7.60
CA TYR A 115 10.59 9.06 8.69
C TYR A 115 11.72 8.17 9.18
N GLU A 116 11.87 8.05 10.49
CA GLU A 116 12.78 7.10 11.12
C GLU A 116 12.17 5.69 11.04
N LEU A 117 12.89 4.75 10.43
CA LEU A 117 12.48 3.34 10.41
C LEU A 117 12.76 2.71 11.77
N THR A 118 11.71 2.43 12.53
CA THR A 118 11.80 1.85 13.88
C THR A 118 11.74 0.34 13.91
N ASP A 119 11.10 -0.28 12.91
CA ASP A 119 11.02 -1.73 12.80
C ASP A 119 10.83 -2.16 11.34
N ASP A 120 11.50 -3.25 10.95
CA ASP A 120 11.31 -3.93 9.68
C ASP A 120 10.98 -5.40 9.94
N MET A 121 9.69 -5.72 9.83
CA MET A 121 9.16 -7.07 10.06
C MET A 121 9.26 -7.98 8.82
N SER A 122 9.94 -7.57 7.75
CA SER A 122 10.10 -8.40 6.54
C SER A 122 10.72 -9.77 6.82
N TYR A 123 11.54 -9.90 7.87
CA TYR A 123 12.13 -11.18 8.30
C TYR A 123 11.10 -12.24 8.73
N LEU A 124 9.86 -11.83 9.00
CA LEU A 124 8.77 -12.76 9.33
C LEU A 124 8.23 -13.49 8.08
N GLU A 125 8.48 -12.97 6.89
CA GLU A 125 8.04 -13.58 5.63
C GLU A 125 8.65 -14.98 5.42
N ASP A 126 9.90 -15.17 5.86
CA ASP A 126 10.59 -16.47 5.81
C ASP A 126 10.02 -17.47 6.84
N LYS A 127 9.28 -16.97 7.82
CA LYS A 127 8.62 -17.77 8.86
C LYS A 127 7.14 -18.01 8.56
N GLU A 128 6.67 -17.54 7.40
CA GLU A 128 5.25 -17.57 7.01
C GLU A 128 4.33 -16.88 8.04
N VAL A 129 4.83 -15.82 8.69
CA VAL A 129 4.07 -14.96 9.62
C VAL A 129 3.85 -13.62 8.94
N PHE A 130 2.59 -13.23 8.79
CA PHE A 130 2.22 -12.06 8.00
C PHE A 130 1.42 -11.06 8.83
N LEU A 131 1.61 -9.78 8.49
CA LEU A 131 0.81 -8.66 9.00
C LEU A 131 0.86 -7.54 7.96
N GLU A 132 -0.15 -7.47 7.10
CA GLU A 132 -0.17 -6.51 5.99
C GLU A 132 -0.78 -5.17 6.43
N SER A 133 -0.14 -4.43 7.33
CA SER A 133 -0.49 -3.07 7.75
C SER A 133 -1.99 -2.69 7.55
N THR A 134 -2.27 -1.73 6.68
CA THR A 134 -3.62 -1.17 6.48
C THR A 134 -4.61 -2.13 5.78
N SER A 135 -4.18 -3.26 5.23
CA SER A 135 -5.11 -4.30 4.75
C SER A 135 -5.58 -5.24 5.87
N SER A 136 -4.82 -5.32 6.97
CA SER A 136 -5.11 -6.18 8.12
C SER A 136 -5.53 -5.39 9.36
N MET A 137 -5.20 -4.10 9.43
CA MET A 137 -5.37 -3.27 10.63
C MET A 137 -6.06 -1.95 10.36
N VAL A 138 -6.87 -1.51 11.33
CA VAL A 138 -7.45 -0.15 11.38
C VAL A 138 -6.92 0.54 12.62
N PHE A 139 -6.36 1.74 12.44
CA PHE A 139 -5.76 2.52 13.52
C PHE A 139 -6.71 3.62 14.00
N ASP A 140 -7.20 3.53 15.23
CA ASP A 140 -7.76 4.67 15.95
C ASP A 140 -6.61 5.46 16.57
N ARG A 141 -6.12 6.43 15.84
CA ARG A 141 -4.96 7.24 16.23
C ARG A 141 -5.26 8.16 17.42
N VAL A 142 -6.52 8.53 17.61
CA VAL A 142 -6.96 9.39 18.70
C VAL A 142 -6.91 8.64 20.04
N ASN A 143 -7.47 7.43 20.07
CA ASN A 143 -7.54 6.60 21.28
C ASN A 143 -6.34 5.66 21.41
N ARG A 144 -5.41 5.61 20.44
CA ARG A 144 -4.25 4.71 20.38
C ARG A 144 -4.64 3.23 20.44
N ILE A 145 -5.67 2.88 19.67
CA ILE A 145 -6.16 1.50 19.56
C ILE A 145 -5.92 1.02 18.13
N VAL A 146 -5.51 -0.24 18.00
CA VAL A 146 -5.41 -0.93 16.72
C VAL A 146 -6.39 -2.09 16.71
N TYR A 147 -7.23 -2.13 15.71
CA TYR A 147 -8.14 -3.25 15.44
C TYR A 147 -7.53 -4.09 14.31
N ALA A 148 -7.32 -5.37 14.54
CA ALA A 148 -6.82 -6.31 13.55
C ALA A 148 -7.86 -7.39 13.25
N GLY A 149 -8.10 -7.65 11.98
CA GLY A 149 -8.94 -8.76 11.54
C GLY A 149 -8.12 -10.05 11.44
N ILE A 150 -8.60 -11.15 12.00
CA ILE A 150 -7.93 -12.45 11.86
C ILE A 150 -8.16 -12.97 10.44
N SER A 151 -7.08 -13.16 9.69
CA SER A 151 -7.09 -13.61 8.30
C SER A 151 -5.77 -14.29 7.95
N PRO A 152 -5.62 -14.90 6.76
CA PRO A 152 -4.33 -15.41 6.29
C PRO A 152 -3.22 -14.34 6.18
N ARG A 153 -3.58 -13.05 6.21
CA ARG A 153 -2.66 -11.91 6.09
C ARG A 153 -2.38 -11.22 7.44
N THR A 154 -2.83 -11.86 8.53
CA THR A 154 -2.70 -11.33 9.90
C THR A 154 -2.15 -12.39 10.83
#